data_d6f8b7c53f09b01053510b82dfb37bcd
#
_entry.id   d6f8b7c53f09b01053510b82dfb37bcd
#
_cell.length_a   1.000
_cell.length_b   1.000
_cell.length_c   1.000
_cell.angle_alpha   90.00
_cell.angle_beta   90.00
_cell.angle_gamma   90.00
#
_symmetry.space_group_name_H-M   'P 1'
#
loop_
_entity.id
_entity.type
_entity.pdbx_description
1 polymer ?
#
loop_
_entity_poly.entity_id
_entity_poly.type
_entity_poly.pdbx_seq_one_letter_code
_entity_poly.pdbx_strand_id
1 'polypeptide(L)'
;MTIQTKFNEERKVTSNPREMLNKYIAKRVLKTWIEDFVDEDTGAVTSIERNEVLFDRGIFIDQDVLANIKFYISAGDFKEVEVSNQKRIARQLESNYLHPFTAQAVIFDKKVKFLFHATKVENALLLLKDYIELNYTGGFHIPMIKEFDSCVILTDTLKKATSCIPFDEWDTINEDEIDDEVAEDKKFYQIECRINFDENESYTQLFVVHSFNVDRCMLLISRYIKEQQDLREKEAMQRGDEWERKEFTTMIETAKTISIGCFIPREFSEAYKDQ
;
A
#
# COMPACT_ATOMS: atom_id res chain seq x y z
N MET A 1 -0.08 15.15 35.27
CA MET A 1 -0.16 15.83 33.97
C MET A 1 -1.60 15.68 33.49
N THR A 2 -2.38 16.75 33.62
CA THR A 2 -3.77 16.73 33.13
C THR A 2 -3.69 16.89 31.62
N ILE A 3 -4.00 15.84 30.88
CA ILE A 3 -4.19 15.94 29.44
C ILE A 3 -5.45 16.77 29.25
N GLN A 4 -5.28 18.08 29.05
CA GLN A 4 -6.36 18.88 28.51
C GLN A 4 -6.56 18.44 27.08
N THR A 5 -7.47 17.51 26.89
CA THR A 5 -7.97 17.19 25.56
C THR A 5 -8.56 18.48 25.00
N LYS A 6 -8.10 18.88 23.82
CA LYS A 6 -8.60 20.05 23.08
C LYS A 6 -10.01 19.78 22.53
N PHE A 7 -10.95 19.39 23.41
CA PHE A 7 -12.32 19.01 23.03
C PHE A 7 -13.23 20.21 22.71
N ASN A 8 -12.71 21.45 22.80
CA ASN A 8 -13.49 22.63 22.42
C ASN A 8 -13.26 23.00 20.95
N GLU A 9 -12.97 22.04 20.10
CA GLU A 9 -12.91 22.32 18.67
C GLU A 9 -14.35 22.37 18.12
N GLU A 10 -14.68 23.54 17.57
CA GLU A 10 -15.89 23.74 16.80
C GLU A 10 -15.57 23.66 15.32
N ARG A 11 -16.03 22.62 14.66
CA ARG A 11 -15.99 22.50 13.22
C ARG A 11 -17.35 22.82 12.63
N LYS A 12 -17.34 23.59 11.56
CA LYS A 12 -18.55 23.94 10.82
C LYS A 12 -18.27 23.99 9.34
N VAL A 13 -19.16 23.34 8.59
CA VAL A 13 -19.21 23.50 7.13
C VAL A 13 -20.09 24.70 6.83
N THR A 14 -19.59 25.68 6.08
CA THR A 14 -20.29 26.91 5.82
C THR A 14 -19.87 27.56 4.50
N SER A 15 -20.83 28.27 3.88
CA SER A 15 -20.59 29.21 2.78
C SER A 15 -20.65 30.66 3.23
N ASN A 16 -20.97 30.92 4.52
CA ASN A 16 -21.15 32.27 5.04
C ASN A 16 -19.80 32.91 5.42
N PRO A 17 -19.39 34.00 4.75
CA PRO A 17 -18.11 34.68 5.03
C PRO A 17 -17.90 35.13 6.47
N ARG A 18 -18.98 35.51 7.19
CA ARG A 18 -18.90 35.97 8.58
C ARG A 18 -18.50 34.83 9.53
N GLU A 19 -18.82 33.59 9.18
CA GLU A 19 -18.51 32.42 9.97
C GLU A 19 -17.12 31.85 9.66
N MET A 20 -16.54 32.24 8.52
CA MET A 20 -15.20 31.82 8.09
C MET A 20 -14.10 32.71 8.64
N LEU A 21 -14.33 34.01 8.73
CA LEU A 21 -13.32 34.99 9.12
C LEU A 21 -12.76 34.67 10.52
N ASN A 22 -11.43 34.78 10.67
CA ASN A 22 -10.66 34.50 11.90
C ASN A 22 -10.75 33.01 12.34
N LYS A 23 -11.04 32.11 11.44
CA LYS A 23 -10.99 30.66 11.64
C LYS A 23 -9.92 30.01 10.76
N TYR A 24 -9.73 28.74 10.90
CA TYR A 24 -8.79 27.94 10.11
C TYR A 24 -9.55 26.99 9.19
N ILE A 25 -9.00 26.73 8.01
CA ILE A 25 -9.51 25.69 7.12
C ILE A 25 -9.30 24.34 7.78
N ALA A 26 -10.38 23.59 8.02
CA ALA A 26 -10.36 22.32 8.72
C ALA A 26 -10.11 21.13 7.78
N LYS A 27 -10.56 21.22 6.54
CA LYS A 27 -10.39 20.21 5.49
C LYS A 27 -9.82 20.89 4.24
N ARG A 28 -8.89 20.20 3.54
CA ARG A 28 -8.36 20.68 2.26
C ARG A 28 -9.50 20.98 1.28
N VAL A 29 -9.41 22.11 0.61
CA VAL A 29 -10.39 22.53 -0.40
C VAL A 29 -9.82 22.24 -1.77
N LEU A 30 -10.55 21.45 -2.54
CA LEU A 30 -10.15 21.01 -3.86
C LEU A 30 -11.08 21.63 -4.91
N LYS A 31 -10.50 21.97 -6.06
CA LYS A 31 -11.22 22.18 -7.30
C LYS A 31 -11.17 20.86 -8.06
N THR A 32 -12.34 20.36 -8.41
CA THR A 32 -12.48 19.10 -9.16
C THR A 32 -13.09 19.40 -10.51
N TRP A 33 -12.50 18.87 -11.59
CA TRP A 33 -13.04 18.94 -12.94
C TRP A 33 -12.83 17.63 -13.67
N ILE A 34 -13.61 17.43 -14.71
CA ILE A 34 -13.47 16.29 -15.61
C ILE A 34 -12.70 16.74 -16.83
N GLU A 35 -11.66 16.00 -17.19
CA GLU A 35 -10.88 16.19 -18.40
C GLU A 35 -11.08 14.98 -19.32
N ASP A 36 -11.55 15.23 -20.53
CA ASP A 36 -11.76 14.19 -21.51
C ASP A 36 -10.53 14.00 -22.37
N PHE A 37 -10.01 12.78 -22.37
CA PHE A 37 -8.92 12.34 -23.25
C PHE A 37 -9.49 11.53 -24.40
N VAL A 38 -9.12 11.91 -25.60
CA VAL A 38 -9.45 11.18 -26.82
C VAL A 38 -8.21 10.36 -27.19
N ASP A 39 -8.35 9.05 -27.22
CA ASP A 39 -7.34 8.15 -27.74
C ASP A 39 -7.25 8.34 -29.27
N GLU A 40 -6.08 8.77 -29.77
CA GLU A 40 -5.88 9.11 -31.18
C GLU A 40 -5.98 7.90 -32.11
N ASP A 41 -5.69 6.67 -31.59
CA ASP A 41 -5.69 5.45 -32.39
C ASP A 41 -7.08 4.82 -32.48
N THR A 42 -7.85 4.86 -31.39
CA THR A 42 -9.15 4.19 -31.29
C THR A 42 -10.34 5.14 -31.36
N GLY A 43 -10.13 6.45 -31.17
CA GLY A 43 -11.17 7.46 -31.04
C GLY A 43 -12.02 7.31 -29.75
N ALA A 44 -11.61 6.46 -28.82
CA ALA A 44 -12.29 6.29 -27.55
C ALA A 44 -12.07 7.51 -26.64
N VAL A 45 -13.16 7.99 -26.02
CA VAL A 45 -13.12 9.11 -25.07
C VAL A 45 -13.08 8.53 -23.65
N THR A 46 -12.00 8.85 -22.92
CA THR A 46 -11.87 8.50 -21.50
C THR A 46 -11.91 9.76 -20.67
N SER A 47 -12.90 9.88 -19.77
CA SER A 47 -13.04 11.00 -18.85
C SER A 47 -12.26 10.73 -17.57
N ILE A 48 -11.35 11.63 -17.22
CA ILE A 48 -10.52 11.54 -16.01
C ILE A 48 -10.89 12.69 -15.08
N GLU A 49 -11.17 12.37 -13.81
CA GLU A 49 -11.36 13.38 -12.78
C GLU A 49 -10.00 13.96 -12.36
N ARG A 50 -9.89 15.29 -12.43
CA ARG A 50 -8.71 16.05 -11.99
C ARG A 50 -9.01 16.82 -10.72
N ASN A 51 -8.03 16.87 -9.84
CA ASN A 51 -8.14 17.58 -8.57
C ASN A 51 -6.97 18.57 -8.41
N GLU A 52 -7.27 19.82 -8.10
CA GLU A 52 -6.32 20.87 -7.77
C GLU A 52 -6.56 21.34 -6.33
N VAL A 53 -5.49 21.45 -5.53
CA VAL A 53 -5.58 21.95 -4.16
C VAL A 53 -5.62 23.48 -4.19
N LEU A 54 -6.77 24.06 -3.86
CA LEU A 54 -6.91 25.52 -3.76
C LEU A 54 -6.46 26.05 -2.40
N PHE A 55 -6.87 25.37 -1.32
CA PHE A 55 -6.48 25.74 0.03
C PHE A 55 -6.13 24.50 0.85
N ASP A 56 -4.98 24.56 1.49
CA ASP A 56 -4.55 23.52 2.42
C ASP A 56 -5.25 23.64 3.78
N ARG A 57 -5.31 22.51 4.46
CA ARG A 57 -5.79 22.42 5.84
C ARG A 57 -4.89 23.23 6.80
N GLY A 58 -5.48 23.97 7.72
CA GLY A 58 -4.77 24.74 8.73
C GLY A 58 -4.40 26.16 8.29
N ILE A 59 -4.77 26.58 7.08
CA ILE A 59 -4.63 27.98 6.64
C ILE A 59 -5.57 28.85 7.48
N PHE A 60 -5.04 29.98 8.00
CA PHE A 60 -5.83 30.98 8.70
C PHE A 60 -6.60 31.83 7.69
N ILE A 61 -7.88 32.02 7.92
CA ILE A 61 -8.78 32.76 7.03
C ILE A 61 -8.77 34.22 7.51
N ASP A 62 -7.88 35.00 6.92
CA ASP A 62 -7.88 36.47 6.99
C ASP A 62 -8.79 37.09 5.91
N GLN A 63 -8.72 38.36 5.69
CA GLN A 63 -9.53 39.05 4.69
C GLN A 63 -9.13 38.69 3.26
N ASP A 64 -7.83 38.43 3.00
CA ASP A 64 -7.32 38.10 1.67
C ASP A 64 -7.69 36.69 1.30
N VAL A 65 -7.47 35.71 2.19
CA VAL A 65 -7.90 34.33 2.00
C VAL A 65 -9.42 34.25 1.86
N LEU A 66 -10.19 35.04 2.65
CA LEU A 66 -11.64 35.10 2.55
C LEU A 66 -12.10 35.65 1.20
N ALA A 67 -11.40 36.65 0.64
CA ALA A 67 -11.69 37.18 -0.67
C ALA A 67 -11.50 36.12 -1.77
N ASN A 68 -10.40 35.38 -1.69
CA ASN A 68 -10.13 34.26 -2.60
C ASN A 68 -11.18 33.15 -2.48
N ILE A 69 -11.56 32.77 -1.25
CA ILE A 69 -12.63 31.76 -1.03
C ILE A 69 -13.93 32.22 -1.70
N LYS A 70 -14.31 33.49 -1.51
CA LYS A 70 -15.52 34.04 -2.15
C LYS A 70 -15.46 34.00 -3.67
N PHE A 71 -14.28 34.31 -4.23
CA PHE A 71 -14.06 34.25 -5.67
C PHE A 71 -14.31 32.84 -6.19
N TYR A 72 -13.69 31.82 -5.60
CA TYR A 72 -13.87 30.43 -6.03
C TYR A 72 -15.28 29.90 -5.81
N ILE A 73 -15.96 30.29 -4.72
CA ILE A 73 -17.37 29.95 -4.52
C ILE A 73 -18.24 30.59 -5.62
N SER A 74 -17.98 31.85 -5.98
CA SER A 74 -18.73 32.55 -7.04
C SER A 74 -18.42 31.99 -8.43
N ALA A 75 -17.21 31.47 -8.65
CA ALA A 75 -16.81 30.75 -9.86
C ALA A 75 -17.43 29.35 -9.96
N GLY A 76 -17.97 28.81 -8.86
CA GLY A 76 -18.59 27.49 -8.82
C GLY A 76 -17.59 26.33 -8.60
N ASP A 77 -16.32 26.64 -8.27
CA ASP A 77 -15.28 25.61 -8.07
C ASP A 77 -15.56 24.73 -6.86
N PHE A 78 -16.16 25.30 -5.82
CA PHE A 78 -16.70 24.57 -4.66
C PHE A 78 -17.84 25.38 -4.00
N LYS A 79 -18.64 24.72 -3.15
CA LYS A 79 -19.86 25.33 -2.59
C LYS A 79 -19.68 25.84 -1.16
N GLU A 80 -18.88 25.16 -0.36
CA GLU A 80 -18.75 25.38 1.07
C GLU A 80 -17.36 24.98 1.56
N VAL A 81 -16.94 25.51 2.69
CA VAL A 81 -15.65 25.25 3.32
C VAL A 81 -15.89 24.77 4.76
N GLU A 82 -15.17 23.73 5.15
CA GLU A 82 -15.14 23.29 6.53
C GLU A 82 -14.11 24.14 7.30
N VAL A 83 -14.58 24.86 8.33
CA VAL A 83 -13.76 25.74 9.17
C VAL A 83 -13.67 25.22 10.58
N SER A 84 -12.58 25.59 11.28
CA SER A 84 -12.33 25.24 12.67
C SER A 84 -11.81 26.45 13.44
N ASN A 85 -12.18 26.55 14.73
CA ASN A 85 -11.60 27.54 15.66
C ASN A 85 -10.17 27.16 16.10
N GLN A 86 -9.66 25.99 15.72
CA GLN A 86 -8.32 25.51 16.09
C GLN A 86 -7.43 25.27 14.87
N LYS A 87 -6.16 25.71 14.99
CA LYS A 87 -5.14 25.47 13.97
C LYS A 87 -4.71 24.00 13.94
N ARG A 88 -4.64 23.43 12.75
CA ARG A 88 -4.01 22.13 12.49
C ARG A 88 -2.53 22.32 12.25
N ILE A 89 -1.68 21.78 13.12
CA ILE A 89 -0.24 21.97 13.09
C ILE A 89 0.45 20.83 12.33
N ALA A 90 -0.02 19.59 12.55
CA ALA A 90 0.54 18.42 11.89
C ALA A 90 -0.10 18.19 10.52
N ARG A 91 0.74 17.88 9.54
CA ARG A 91 0.31 17.39 8.21
C ARG A 91 0.45 15.88 8.17
N GLN A 92 -0.56 15.22 7.64
CA GLN A 92 -0.43 13.82 7.25
C GLN A 92 0.40 13.77 5.97
N LEU A 93 1.51 13.05 6.00
CA LEU A 93 2.28 12.78 4.79
C LEU A 93 1.50 11.79 3.94
N GLU A 94 1.26 12.16 2.69
CA GLU A 94 0.65 11.26 1.72
C GLU A 94 1.75 10.46 1.04
N SER A 95 1.64 9.14 1.12
CA SER A 95 2.51 8.22 0.39
C SER A 95 1.73 7.65 -0.79
N ASN A 96 2.29 7.76 -1.99
CA ASN A 96 1.76 7.11 -3.19
C ASN A 96 2.34 5.70 -3.37
N TYR A 97 3.18 5.26 -2.44
CA TYR A 97 3.76 3.93 -2.47
C TYR A 97 2.88 2.94 -1.72
N LEU A 98 2.79 1.73 -2.25
CA LEU A 98 2.12 0.62 -1.60
C LEU A 98 3.03 0.04 -0.52
N HIS A 99 2.59 0.11 0.73
CA HIS A 99 3.24 -0.48 1.89
C HIS A 99 2.53 -1.78 2.30
N PRO A 100 3.23 -2.75 2.87
CA PRO A 100 2.60 -3.94 3.42
C PRO A 100 1.74 -3.60 4.65
N PHE A 101 0.54 -4.15 4.70
CA PHE A 101 -0.38 -4.06 5.83
C PHE A 101 -0.80 -5.44 6.29
N THR A 102 -1.01 -5.57 7.60
CA THR A 102 -1.74 -6.69 8.16
C THR A 102 -3.02 -6.23 8.82
N ALA A 103 -4.07 -7.01 8.66
CA ALA A 103 -5.33 -6.78 9.33
C ALA A 103 -5.87 -8.07 9.93
N GLN A 104 -6.70 -7.92 10.96
CA GLN A 104 -7.50 -9.00 11.50
C GLN A 104 -8.97 -8.65 11.30
N ALA A 105 -9.70 -9.53 10.66
CA ALA A 105 -11.15 -9.46 10.57
C ALA A 105 -11.78 -10.65 11.30
N VAL A 106 -12.96 -10.43 11.83
CA VAL A 106 -13.83 -11.49 12.36
C VAL A 106 -14.99 -11.64 11.40
N ILE A 107 -15.08 -12.81 10.75
CA ILE A 107 -16.08 -13.13 9.73
C ILE A 107 -16.80 -14.40 10.23
N PHE A 108 -18.10 -14.32 10.49
CA PHE A 108 -18.85 -15.43 11.12
C PHE A 108 -18.15 -16.02 12.34
N ASP A 109 -17.78 -15.17 13.29
CA ASP A 109 -17.07 -15.53 14.53
C ASP A 109 -15.68 -16.19 14.34
N LYS A 110 -15.20 -16.31 13.12
CA LYS A 110 -13.85 -16.80 12.81
C LYS A 110 -12.90 -15.63 12.58
N LYS A 111 -11.76 -15.67 13.27
CA LYS A 111 -10.69 -14.70 13.10
C LYS A 111 -9.86 -15.07 11.86
N VAL A 112 -9.81 -14.16 10.90
CA VAL A 112 -8.97 -14.27 9.70
C VAL A 112 -7.95 -13.15 9.71
N LYS A 113 -6.69 -13.48 9.51
CA LYS A 113 -5.61 -12.50 9.40
C LYS A 113 -5.25 -12.32 7.93
N PHE A 114 -5.31 -11.07 7.49
CA PHE A 114 -5.01 -10.66 6.11
C PHE A 114 -3.62 -10.05 6.02
N LEU A 115 -2.98 -10.25 4.86
CA LEU A 115 -1.76 -9.57 4.43
C LEU A 115 -2.03 -8.97 3.04
N PHE A 116 -1.71 -7.69 2.86
CA PHE A 116 -1.97 -6.98 1.61
C PHE A 116 -1.14 -5.69 1.53
N HIS A 117 -1.26 -4.96 0.43
CA HIS A 117 -0.61 -3.67 0.26
C HIS A 117 -1.64 -2.53 0.25
N ALA A 118 -1.27 -1.39 0.82
CA ALA A 118 -2.06 -0.16 0.75
C ALA A 118 -1.15 1.07 0.85
N THR A 119 -1.66 2.25 0.50
CA THR A 119 -0.90 3.51 0.59
C THR A 119 -1.00 4.15 1.98
N LYS A 120 -2.13 3.97 2.66
CA LYS A 120 -2.44 4.53 3.98
C LYS A 120 -3.52 3.69 4.68
N VAL A 121 -3.73 3.93 5.97
CA VAL A 121 -4.69 3.15 6.78
C VAL A 121 -6.13 3.28 6.28
N GLU A 122 -6.54 4.46 5.85
CA GLU A 122 -7.89 4.71 5.31
C GLU A 122 -8.14 3.88 4.05
N ASN A 123 -7.15 3.87 3.16
CA ASN A 123 -7.16 3.08 1.93
C ASN A 123 -7.13 1.57 2.24
N ALA A 124 -6.30 1.15 3.21
CA ALA A 124 -6.25 -0.23 3.68
C ALA A 124 -7.61 -0.71 4.21
N LEU A 125 -8.34 0.16 4.94
CA LEU A 125 -9.66 -0.17 5.46
C LEU A 125 -10.70 -0.32 4.36
N LEU A 126 -10.68 0.59 3.37
CA LEU A 126 -11.60 0.55 2.23
C LEU A 126 -11.38 -0.72 1.41
N LEU A 127 -10.15 -0.95 0.99
CA LEU A 127 -9.72 -2.13 0.23
C LEU A 127 -10.12 -3.44 0.93
N LEU A 128 -9.84 -3.53 2.24
CA LEU A 128 -10.14 -4.75 2.99
C LEU A 128 -11.64 -4.99 3.11
N LYS A 129 -12.45 -3.96 3.31
CA LYS A 129 -13.91 -4.08 3.31
C LYS A 129 -14.43 -4.63 2.00
N ASP A 130 -14.05 -4.01 0.90
CA ASP A 130 -14.48 -4.42 -0.43
C ASP A 130 -14.02 -5.84 -0.76
N TYR A 131 -12.79 -6.20 -0.39
CA TYR A 131 -12.30 -7.57 -0.57
C TYR A 131 -13.11 -8.60 0.23
N ILE A 132 -13.46 -8.29 1.49
CA ILE A 132 -14.27 -9.18 2.32
C ILE A 132 -15.68 -9.30 1.75
N GLU A 133 -16.30 -8.20 1.35
CA GLU A 133 -17.64 -8.18 0.77
C GLU A 133 -17.73 -8.98 -0.54
N LEU A 134 -16.65 -9.00 -1.33
CA LEU A 134 -16.59 -9.75 -2.60
C LEU A 134 -16.35 -11.25 -2.40
N ASN A 135 -15.60 -11.65 -1.36
CA ASN A 135 -15.10 -13.02 -1.24
C ASN A 135 -15.72 -13.84 -0.11
N TYR A 136 -16.42 -13.18 0.82
CA TYR A 136 -17.01 -13.83 1.98
C TYR A 136 -18.49 -13.47 2.09
N THR A 137 -19.28 -14.39 2.65
CA THR A 137 -20.70 -14.18 2.90
C THR A 137 -20.91 -13.87 4.38
N GLY A 138 -21.87 -12.99 4.71
CA GLY A 138 -22.32 -12.68 6.08
C GLY A 138 -21.66 -11.48 6.72
N GLY A 139 -21.93 -11.29 8.01
CA GLY A 139 -21.45 -10.14 8.76
C GLY A 139 -19.98 -10.25 9.14
N PHE A 140 -19.30 -9.13 9.12
CA PHE A 140 -17.89 -9.03 9.56
C PHE A 140 -17.63 -7.74 10.34
N HIS A 141 -16.54 -7.73 11.09
CA HIS A 141 -15.97 -6.52 11.66
C HIS A 141 -14.43 -6.63 11.65
N ILE A 142 -13.76 -5.48 11.61
CA ILE A 142 -12.30 -5.37 11.50
C ILE A 142 -11.78 -4.73 12.80
N PRO A 143 -11.33 -5.53 13.77
CA PRO A 143 -10.81 -5.02 15.04
C PRO A 143 -9.43 -4.39 14.93
N MET A 144 -8.63 -4.75 13.91
CA MET A 144 -7.26 -4.29 13.80
C MET A 144 -6.82 -4.18 12.34
N ILE A 145 -6.21 -3.03 12.03
CA ILE A 145 -5.39 -2.82 10.84
C ILE A 145 -4.10 -2.14 11.29
N LYS A 146 -2.98 -2.59 10.79
CA LYS A 146 -1.68 -1.95 11.04
C LYS A 146 -0.77 -2.10 9.83
N GLU A 147 0.08 -1.12 9.65
CA GLU A 147 1.21 -1.23 8.74
C GLU A 147 2.13 -2.36 9.22
N PHE A 148 2.57 -3.19 8.30
CA PHE A 148 3.54 -4.22 8.56
C PHE A 148 4.95 -3.66 8.36
N ASP A 149 5.95 -4.29 8.99
CA ASP A 149 7.33 -3.86 8.79
C ASP A 149 7.67 -3.84 7.30
N SER A 150 8.51 -2.89 6.88
CA SER A 150 8.93 -2.78 5.49
C SER A 150 9.54 -4.11 5.02
N CYS A 151 8.81 -4.83 4.18
CA CYS A 151 9.21 -6.14 3.70
C CYS A 151 8.85 -6.32 2.22
N VAL A 152 9.53 -7.26 1.60
CA VAL A 152 9.18 -7.75 0.27
C VAL A 152 8.29 -8.98 0.43
N ILE A 153 7.13 -8.98 -0.23
CA ILE A 153 6.21 -10.11 -0.23
C ILE A 153 6.41 -10.90 -1.52
N LEU A 154 6.74 -12.19 -1.38
CA LEU A 154 6.93 -13.11 -2.50
C LEU A 154 5.94 -14.27 -2.37
N THR A 155 5.40 -14.70 -3.52
CA THR A 155 4.51 -15.86 -3.60
C THR A 155 5.09 -16.88 -4.56
N ASP A 156 5.13 -18.14 -4.14
CA ASP A 156 5.54 -19.23 -4.99
C ASP A 156 4.48 -19.51 -6.06
N THR A 157 4.90 -19.63 -7.28
CA THR A 157 4.03 -19.96 -8.41
C THR A 157 3.67 -21.44 -8.48
N LEU A 158 4.49 -22.34 -7.92
CA LEU A 158 4.19 -23.77 -7.87
C LEU A 158 2.87 -24.01 -7.13
N LYS A 159 2.05 -24.91 -7.64
CA LYS A 159 0.77 -25.30 -7.02
C LYS A 159 0.95 -26.47 -6.06
N LYS A 160 1.81 -27.41 -6.43
CA LYS A 160 2.11 -28.63 -5.66
C LYS A 160 3.59 -28.77 -5.45
N ALA A 161 3.99 -29.14 -4.26
CA ALA A 161 5.34 -29.56 -3.93
C ALA A 161 5.34 -30.34 -2.61
N THR A 162 6.46 -30.95 -2.28
CA THR A 162 6.70 -31.60 -0.99
C THR A 162 8.06 -31.16 -0.44
N SER A 163 8.20 -31.06 0.86
CA SER A 163 9.45 -30.69 1.53
C SER A 163 10.57 -31.72 1.36
N CYS A 164 10.25 -32.91 0.86
CA CYS A 164 11.24 -33.95 0.58
C CYS A 164 12.05 -33.71 -0.69
N ILE A 165 11.73 -32.70 -1.50
CA ILE A 165 12.45 -32.39 -2.73
C ILE A 165 13.83 -31.81 -2.39
N PRO A 166 14.92 -32.36 -2.94
CA PRO A 166 16.26 -31.79 -2.77
C PRO A 166 16.37 -30.35 -3.28
N PHE A 167 17.25 -29.55 -2.66
CA PHE A 167 17.38 -28.12 -2.98
C PHE A 167 17.70 -27.85 -4.46
N ASP A 168 18.53 -28.68 -5.07
CA ASP A 168 18.96 -28.59 -6.47
C ASP A 168 17.89 -28.97 -7.48
N GLU A 169 16.86 -29.68 -7.05
CA GLU A 169 15.75 -30.11 -7.91
C GLU A 169 14.56 -29.13 -7.90
N TRP A 170 14.53 -28.14 -6.98
CA TRP A 170 13.39 -27.24 -6.84
C TRP A 170 13.10 -26.38 -8.07
N ASP A 171 14.08 -26.09 -8.91
CA ASP A 171 13.88 -25.31 -10.13
C ASP A 171 13.40 -26.14 -11.33
N THR A 172 13.45 -27.47 -11.23
CA THR A 172 13.11 -28.42 -12.31
C THR A 172 11.89 -29.29 -11.99
N ILE A 173 11.15 -28.95 -10.93
CA ILE A 173 9.98 -29.73 -10.49
C ILE A 173 8.95 -29.85 -11.60
N ASN A 174 8.50 -31.07 -11.82
CA ASN A 174 7.29 -31.37 -12.58
C ASN A 174 6.13 -31.57 -11.59
N GLU A 175 5.23 -30.59 -11.48
CA GLU A 175 4.10 -30.62 -10.53
C GLU A 175 3.15 -31.80 -10.79
N ASP A 176 3.07 -32.30 -12.04
CA ASP A 176 2.22 -33.39 -12.42
C ASP A 176 2.70 -34.78 -11.90
N GLU A 177 3.97 -34.85 -11.50
CA GLU A 177 4.57 -36.04 -10.91
C GLU A 177 4.37 -36.12 -9.38
N ILE A 178 3.88 -35.03 -8.75
CA ILE A 178 3.67 -34.99 -7.31
C ILE A 178 2.26 -35.52 -7.01
N ASP A 179 2.20 -36.60 -6.25
CA ASP A 179 0.96 -37.18 -5.77
C ASP A 179 0.24 -36.22 -4.81
N ASP A 180 -1.06 -36.04 -4.94
CA ASP A 180 -1.89 -35.21 -4.09
C ASP A 180 -1.84 -35.62 -2.61
N GLU A 181 -1.61 -36.92 -2.33
CA GLU A 181 -1.51 -37.47 -0.98
C GLU A 181 -0.24 -37.02 -0.25
N VAL A 182 0.83 -36.70 -0.98
CA VAL A 182 2.11 -36.25 -0.41
C VAL A 182 2.37 -34.76 -0.59
N ALA A 183 1.52 -34.06 -1.34
CA ALA A 183 1.63 -32.64 -1.55
C ALA A 183 1.40 -31.88 -0.22
N GLU A 184 2.24 -30.92 0.06
CA GLU A 184 2.16 -30.09 1.26
C GLU A 184 1.49 -28.74 0.97
N ASP A 185 0.85 -28.20 2.02
CA ASP A 185 0.28 -26.86 1.96
C ASP A 185 1.37 -25.81 2.09
N LYS A 186 1.26 -24.74 1.31
CA LYS A 186 2.11 -23.56 1.47
C LYS A 186 1.86 -22.88 2.81
N LYS A 187 2.94 -22.30 3.36
CA LYS A 187 2.92 -21.52 4.59
C LYS A 187 3.55 -20.16 4.35
N PHE A 188 3.20 -19.19 5.16
CA PHE A 188 3.89 -17.91 5.15
C PHE A 188 5.11 -17.97 6.06
N TYR A 189 6.26 -17.64 5.49
CA TYR A 189 7.53 -17.52 6.20
C TYR A 189 7.93 -16.06 6.25
N GLN A 190 8.25 -15.57 7.44
CA GLN A 190 8.93 -14.30 7.62
C GLN A 190 10.42 -14.59 7.76
N ILE A 191 11.20 -14.08 6.82
CA ILE A 191 12.63 -14.37 6.68
C ILE A 191 13.39 -13.05 6.70
N GLU A 192 14.31 -12.91 7.63
CA GLU A 192 15.31 -11.86 7.64
C GLU A 192 16.56 -12.41 6.95
N CYS A 193 16.88 -11.81 5.81
CA CYS A 193 17.95 -12.28 4.94
C CYS A 193 19.02 -11.19 4.80
N ARG A 194 20.27 -11.53 5.09
CA ARG A 194 21.43 -10.70 4.77
C ARG A 194 21.88 -11.00 3.35
N ILE A 195 22.04 -9.95 2.58
CA ILE A 195 22.47 -9.97 1.18
C ILE A 195 23.85 -9.32 1.16
N ASN A 196 24.87 -10.07 0.75
CA ASN A 196 26.24 -9.60 0.66
C ASN A 196 26.62 -9.53 -0.81
N PHE A 197 27.09 -8.38 -1.27
CA PHE A 197 27.62 -8.18 -2.62
C PHE A 197 29.14 -8.29 -2.65
N ASP A 198 29.81 -7.70 -1.64
CA ASP A 198 31.26 -7.71 -1.45
C ASP A 198 31.58 -7.78 0.05
N GLU A 199 32.86 -7.87 0.42
CA GLU A 199 33.30 -7.91 1.83
C GLU A 199 32.80 -6.71 2.66
N ASN A 200 32.56 -5.55 2.03
CA ASN A 200 32.17 -4.30 2.67
C ASN A 200 30.76 -3.83 2.33
N GLU A 201 30.05 -4.49 1.43
CA GLU A 201 28.71 -4.09 1.00
C GLU A 201 27.70 -5.19 1.31
N SER A 202 26.98 -5.00 2.42
CA SER A 202 25.89 -5.91 2.82
C SER A 202 24.72 -5.12 3.39
N TYR A 203 23.51 -5.64 3.21
CA TYR A 203 22.32 -5.13 3.89
C TYR A 203 21.40 -6.28 4.29
N THR A 204 20.57 -6.03 5.28
CA THR A 204 19.56 -6.98 5.75
C THR A 204 18.19 -6.54 5.22
N GLN A 205 17.45 -7.47 4.63
CA GLN A 205 16.11 -7.26 4.10
C GLN A 205 15.15 -8.28 4.69
N LEU A 206 13.97 -7.78 5.08
CA LEU A 206 12.87 -8.61 5.52
C LEU A 206 12.03 -9.07 4.34
N PHE A 207 11.76 -10.37 4.28
CA PHE A 207 10.89 -11.00 3.29
C PHE A 207 9.71 -11.69 3.98
N VAL A 208 8.56 -11.66 3.34
CA VAL A 208 7.43 -12.53 3.66
C VAL A 208 7.19 -13.40 2.45
N VAL A 209 7.41 -14.70 2.58
CA VAL A 209 7.36 -15.64 1.45
C VAL A 209 6.26 -16.67 1.69
N HIS A 210 5.35 -16.82 0.73
CA HIS A 210 4.34 -17.86 0.72
C HIS A 210 4.83 -19.04 -0.10
N SER A 211 5.33 -20.08 0.56
CA SER A 211 5.96 -21.24 -0.06
C SER A 211 5.89 -22.48 0.82
N PHE A 212 6.41 -23.61 0.35
CA PHE A 212 6.32 -24.92 1.00
C PHE A 212 7.32 -25.08 2.15
N ASN A 213 8.57 -24.62 1.96
CA ASN A 213 9.62 -24.69 2.98
C ASN A 213 10.62 -23.52 2.85
N VAL A 214 11.60 -23.48 3.77
CA VAL A 214 12.60 -22.41 3.83
C VAL A 214 13.59 -22.49 2.66
N ASP A 215 13.95 -23.68 2.19
CA ASP A 215 14.87 -23.85 1.06
C ASP A 215 14.26 -23.24 -0.22
N ARG A 216 13.01 -23.54 -0.47
CA ARG A 216 12.28 -22.94 -1.59
C ARG A 216 12.14 -21.41 -1.43
N CYS A 217 11.93 -20.91 -0.22
CA CYS A 217 11.93 -19.46 0.04
C CYS A 217 13.26 -18.83 -0.37
N MET A 218 14.40 -19.47 -0.10
CA MET A 218 15.72 -18.95 -0.48
C MET A 218 15.91 -18.86 -1.98
N LEU A 219 15.43 -19.85 -2.73
CA LEU A 219 15.43 -19.78 -4.20
C LEU A 219 14.61 -18.61 -4.73
N LEU A 220 13.41 -18.40 -4.16
CA LEU A 220 12.55 -17.27 -4.54
C LEU A 220 13.19 -15.92 -4.20
N ILE A 221 13.82 -15.79 -3.04
CA ILE A 221 14.56 -14.60 -2.63
C ILE A 221 15.72 -14.34 -3.59
N SER A 222 16.52 -15.37 -3.90
CA SER A 222 17.65 -15.24 -4.82
C SER A 222 17.21 -14.85 -6.23
N ARG A 223 16.09 -15.40 -6.71
CA ARG A 223 15.48 -15.02 -7.99
C ARG A 223 15.05 -13.57 -7.99
N TYR A 224 14.35 -13.14 -6.95
CA TYR A 224 13.92 -11.76 -6.78
C TYR A 224 15.10 -10.78 -6.82
N ILE A 225 16.19 -11.06 -6.14
CA ILE A 225 17.38 -10.19 -6.12
C ILE A 225 18.00 -10.10 -7.53
N LYS A 226 18.08 -11.21 -8.27
CA LYS A 226 18.53 -11.22 -9.67
C LYS A 226 17.64 -10.35 -10.55
N GLU A 227 16.33 -10.50 -10.44
CA GLU A 227 15.34 -9.70 -11.18
C GLU A 227 15.47 -8.20 -10.86
N GLN A 228 15.73 -7.83 -9.60
CA GLN A 228 15.97 -6.44 -9.23
C GLN A 228 17.25 -5.88 -9.85
N GLN A 229 18.30 -6.67 -9.97
CA GLN A 229 19.53 -6.26 -10.67
C GLN A 229 19.28 -6.08 -12.17
N ASP A 230 18.55 -7.02 -12.81
CA ASP A 230 18.20 -6.94 -14.22
C ASP A 230 17.33 -5.71 -14.53
N LEU A 231 16.43 -5.32 -13.62
CA LEU A 231 15.63 -4.09 -13.75
C LEU A 231 16.51 -2.84 -13.66
N ARG A 232 17.44 -2.78 -12.69
CA ARG A 232 18.37 -1.66 -12.53
C ARG A 232 19.31 -1.52 -13.73
N GLU A 233 19.78 -2.64 -14.27
CA GLU A 233 20.59 -2.64 -15.49
C GLU A 233 19.84 -2.03 -16.67
N LYS A 234 18.58 -2.44 -16.88
CA LYS A 234 17.71 -1.88 -17.92
C LYS A 234 17.47 -0.39 -17.73
N GLU A 235 17.21 0.04 -16.50
CA GLU A 235 17.01 1.46 -16.18
C GLU A 235 18.28 2.29 -16.41
N ALA A 236 19.46 1.77 -16.04
CA ALA A 236 20.74 2.41 -16.26
C ALA A 236 21.02 2.55 -17.76
N MET A 237 20.81 1.50 -18.55
CA MET A 237 20.94 1.53 -20.01
C MET A 237 20.04 2.59 -20.65
N GLN A 238 18.78 2.74 -20.17
CA GLN A 238 17.85 3.77 -20.67
C GLN A 238 18.32 5.20 -20.35
N ARG A 239 19.02 5.38 -19.24
CA ARG A 239 19.60 6.70 -18.84
C ARG A 239 20.95 6.98 -19.47
N GLY A 240 21.58 5.97 -20.07
CA GLY A 240 22.95 6.05 -20.59
C GLY A 240 24.02 5.96 -19.51
N ASP A 241 23.67 5.42 -18.34
CA ASP A 241 24.58 5.20 -17.22
C ASP A 241 25.25 3.83 -17.34
N GLU A 242 26.50 3.73 -16.85
CA GLU A 242 27.19 2.44 -16.73
C GLU A 242 26.64 1.71 -15.49
N TRP A 243 26.26 0.46 -15.68
CA TRP A 243 25.83 -0.44 -14.60
C TRP A 243 26.57 -1.76 -14.68
N GLU A 244 27.19 -2.16 -13.58
CA GLU A 244 27.86 -3.45 -13.46
C GLU A 244 27.04 -4.36 -12.53
N ARG A 245 26.73 -5.56 -13.03
CA ARG A 245 26.04 -6.59 -12.25
C ARG A 245 27.00 -7.14 -11.20
N LYS A 246 26.58 -7.08 -9.93
CA LYS A 246 27.36 -7.59 -8.82
C LYS A 246 26.98 -9.02 -8.48
N GLU A 247 27.94 -9.87 -8.25
CA GLU A 247 27.70 -11.17 -7.62
C GLU A 247 27.22 -10.96 -6.20
N PHE A 248 26.33 -11.83 -5.72
CA PHE A 248 25.82 -11.75 -4.36
C PHE A 248 25.66 -13.12 -3.73
N THR A 249 25.74 -13.14 -2.41
CA THR A 249 25.40 -14.28 -1.57
C THR A 249 24.28 -13.91 -0.60
N THR A 250 23.44 -14.87 -0.27
CA THR A 250 22.32 -14.67 0.67
C THR A 250 22.53 -15.56 1.90
N MET A 251 22.26 -15.00 3.07
CA MET A 251 22.31 -15.70 4.33
C MET A 251 21.07 -15.43 5.17
N ILE A 252 20.40 -16.48 5.61
CA ILE A 252 19.28 -16.35 6.54
C ILE A 252 19.81 -15.98 7.90
N GLU A 253 19.34 -14.87 8.46
CA GLU A 253 19.56 -14.53 9.87
C GLU A 253 18.45 -15.10 10.74
N THR A 254 17.20 -14.93 10.32
CA THR A 254 16.05 -15.52 11.01
C THR A 254 15.03 -16.03 10.01
N ALA A 255 14.37 -17.13 10.35
CA ALA A 255 13.23 -17.67 9.62
C ALA A 255 12.16 -18.15 10.60
N LYS A 256 10.93 -17.69 10.44
CA LYS A 256 9.79 -18.13 11.25
C LYS A 256 8.53 -18.22 10.41
N THR A 257 7.68 -19.19 10.73
CA THR A 257 6.35 -19.25 10.15
C THR A 257 5.45 -18.20 10.80
N ILE A 258 4.61 -17.55 9.99
CA ILE A 258 3.59 -16.61 10.45
C ILE A 258 2.21 -17.07 10.01
N SER A 259 1.23 -16.88 10.90
CA SER A 259 -0.15 -17.24 10.60
C SER A 259 -0.82 -16.12 9.80
N ILE A 260 -0.94 -16.29 8.50
CA ILE A 260 -1.72 -15.48 7.58
C ILE A 260 -2.81 -16.37 7.00
N GLY A 261 -4.08 -15.95 7.14
CA GLY A 261 -5.22 -16.72 6.63
C GLY A 261 -5.59 -16.36 5.20
N CYS A 262 -5.25 -15.14 4.76
CA CYS A 262 -5.54 -14.67 3.41
C CYS A 262 -4.51 -13.63 2.96
N PHE A 263 -4.00 -13.81 1.75
CA PHE A 263 -3.19 -12.81 1.05
C PHE A 263 -4.02 -12.17 -0.05
N ILE A 264 -4.13 -10.84 -0.03
CA ILE A 264 -4.80 -10.10 -1.09
C ILE A 264 -3.74 -9.74 -2.15
N PRO A 265 -3.94 -10.15 -3.42
CA PRO A 265 -2.99 -9.88 -4.49
C PRO A 265 -2.72 -8.38 -4.67
N ARG A 266 -1.52 -8.05 -5.12
CA ARG A 266 -1.09 -6.66 -5.32
C ARG A 266 -1.92 -5.94 -6.37
N GLU A 267 -2.36 -6.65 -7.39
CA GLU A 267 -3.21 -6.13 -8.48
C GLU A 267 -4.54 -5.60 -7.93
N PHE A 268 -5.12 -6.27 -6.93
CA PHE A 268 -6.31 -5.77 -6.24
C PHE A 268 -6.01 -4.49 -5.46
N SER A 269 -4.84 -4.42 -4.81
CA SER A 269 -4.40 -3.24 -4.06
C SER A 269 -4.12 -2.03 -4.96
N GLU A 270 -3.60 -2.25 -6.17
CA GLU A 270 -3.31 -1.19 -7.14
C GLU A 270 -4.58 -0.48 -7.62
N ALA A 271 -5.71 -1.17 -7.72
CA ALA A 271 -7.00 -0.57 -8.06
C ALA A 271 -7.50 0.47 -7.04
N TYR A 272 -6.94 0.46 -5.82
CA TYR A 272 -7.31 1.40 -4.74
C TYR A 272 -6.25 2.49 -4.48
N LYS A 273 -5.17 2.53 -5.27
CA LYS A 273 -4.02 3.40 -5.02
C LYS A 273 -4.37 4.89 -5.06
N ASP A 274 -5.29 5.28 -5.92
CA ASP A 274 -5.65 6.67 -6.21
C ASP A 274 -6.97 7.11 -5.54
N GLN A 275 -7.50 6.32 -4.59
CA GLN A 275 -8.75 6.59 -3.88
C GLN A 275 -8.56 7.28 -2.53
#